data_29cb94e7518acf45915cbb8a525360e7
#
_entry.id   29cb94e7518acf45915cbb8a525360e7
#
_cell.length_a   1.000
_cell.length_b   1.000
_cell.length_c   1.000
_cell.angle_alpha   90.00
_cell.angle_beta   90.00
_cell.angle_gamma   90.00
#
_symmetry.space_group_name_H-M   'P 1'
#
loop_
_entity.id
_entity.type
_entity.pdbx_description
1 polymer ?
#
loop_
_entity_poly.entity_id
_entity_poly.type
_entity_poly.pdbx_seq_one_letter_code
_entity_poly.pdbx_strand_id
1 'polypeptide(L)'
;MKKIFLFILISSYSLFADALPTSIKSSVKSTSNGIIQLSSNVPAGMSGIIMHEYGNGLSAITHTTISLGNGKASVEPHTAILHKNIPSIQTMVSAGDNIVFGNFYPNVLLIAPNQVAYKQITQKFQRTWIHPDAFALDFMQTGETQLSMETLQHFAKKNQIGLVLVVTSNKLLIIDPISKKVIGSTGLKTNPNTAISPFYARFEQANLSFFSTSDRNYTPYFQSVAGLK
;
A
#
# COMPACT_ATOMS: atom_id res chain seq x y z
N MET A 1 44.45 37.12 28.25
CA MET A 1 43.03 36.90 27.96
C MET A 1 42.92 35.71 27.02
N LYS A 2 42.53 34.55 27.60
CA LYS A 2 42.33 33.29 26.83
C LYS A 2 40.90 33.26 26.34
N LYS A 3 40.68 33.26 25.02
CA LYS A 3 39.35 33.10 24.39
C LYS A 3 39.05 31.62 24.37
N ILE A 4 38.07 31.18 25.14
CA ILE A 4 37.50 29.82 25.10
C ILE A 4 36.51 29.80 23.95
N PHE A 5 36.84 29.03 22.87
CA PHE A 5 35.92 28.72 21.80
C PHE A 5 35.06 27.54 22.24
N LEU A 6 33.79 27.81 22.60
CA LEU A 6 32.81 26.77 22.89
C LEU A 6 32.32 26.19 21.57
N PHE A 7 32.80 24.99 21.18
CA PHE A 7 32.31 24.23 20.05
C PHE A 7 30.99 23.54 20.48
N ILE A 8 29.85 24.12 20.07
CA ILE A 8 28.54 23.47 20.20
C ILE A 8 28.45 22.42 19.10
N LEU A 9 28.67 21.17 19.46
CA LEU A 9 28.45 20.01 18.60
C LEU A 9 26.92 19.80 18.48
N ILE A 10 26.29 20.39 17.45
CA ILE A 10 24.90 20.09 17.13
C ILE A 10 24.88 18.71 16.50
N SER A 11 24.65 17.69 17.33
CA SER A 11 24.33 16.36 16.83
C SER A 11 22.95 16.40 16.19
N SER A 12 22.92 16.46 14.86
CA SER A 12 21.71 16.29 14.07
C SER A 12 21.21 14.85 14.28
N TYR A 13 20.40 14.63 15.30
CA TYR A 13 19.59 13.42 15.37
C TYR A 13 18.61 13.50 14.20
N SER A 14 18.92 12.78 13.13
CA SER A 14 17.94 12.46 12.11
C SER A 14 16.85 11.63 12.79
N LEU A 15 15.81 12.30 13.26
CA LEU A 15 14.54 11.66 13.58
C LEU A 15 14.01 11.08 12.25
N PHE A 16 14.46 9.89 11.89
CA PHE A 16 13.72 9.05 10.96
C PHE A 16 12.40 8.76 11.66
N ALA A 17 11.44 9.61 11.41
CA ALA A 17 10.06 9.32 11.76
C ALA A 17 9.71 8.02 11.04
N ASP A 18 9.58 6.96 11.81
CA ASP A 18 9.18 5.61 11.40
C ASP A 18 7.68 5.67 11.03
N ALA A 19 7.36 6.49 10.05
CA ALA A 19 6.02 6.83 9.65
C ALA A 19 5.64 6.04 8.39
N LEU A 20 4.46 5.42 8.42
CA LEU A 20 3.86 4.84 7.22
C LEU A 20 3.52 5.96 6.22
N PRO A 21 3.57 5.67 4.91
CA PRO A 21 3.21 6.62 3.87
C PRO A 21 1.83 7.25 4.10
N THR A 22 1.72 8.52 3.80
CA THR A 22 0.48 9.30 3.88
C THR A 22 0.03 9.72 2.49
N SER A 23 -1.21 10.22 2.38
CA SER A 23 -1.74 10.74 1.13
C SER A 23 -0.98 12.00 0.69
N ILE A 24 -0.73 12.10 -0.62
CA ILE A 24 -0.08 13.26 -1.26
C ILE A 24 -1.04 13.84 -2.29
N LYS A 25 -1.31 15.14 -2.17
CA LYS A 25 -2.09 15.88 -3.17
C LYS A 25 -1.17 16.43 -4.26
N SER A 26 -1.64 16.39 -5.49
CA SER A 26 -1.00 16.94 -6.67
C SER A 26 -2.06 17.39 -7.67
N SER A 27 -1.63 17.89 -8.82
CA SER A 27 -2.51 18.18 -9.96
C SER A 27 -1.82 17.85 -11.27
N VAL A 28 -2.62 17.70 -12.31
CA VAL A 28 -2.13 17.50 -13.68
C VAL A 28 -1.62 18.81 -14.25
N LYS A 29 -0.37 18.85 -14.71
CA LYS A 29 0.19 19.98 -15.48
C LYS A 29 -0.05 19.80 -16.96
N SER A 30 0.17 18.59 -17.47
CA SER A 30 -0.04 18.24 -18.88
C SER A 30 -0.23 16.73 -19.01
N THR A 31 -0.80 16.31 -20.13
CA THR A 31 -0.98 14.90 -20.47
C THR A 31 -0.43 14.60 -21.85
N SER A 32 0.21 13.45 -22.03
CA SER A 32 0.71 12.96 -23.31
C SER A 32 0.84 11.45 -23.29
N ASN A 33 0.21 10.76 -24.25
CA ASN A 33 0.32 9.31 -24.43
C ASN A 33 0.09 8.47 -23.17
N GLY A 34 -0.96 8.78 -22.39
CA GLY A 34 -1.28 8.06 -21.17
C GLY A 34 -0.35 8.36 -19.97
N ILE A 35 0.57 9.32 -20.13
CA ILE A 35 1.45 9.82 -19.08
C ILE A 35 1.06 11.26 -18.75
N ILE A 36 0.99 11.57 -17.47
CA ILE A 36 0.77 12.94 -16.97
C ILE A 36 2.04 13.48 -16.30
N GLN A 37 2.22 14.80 -16.45
CA GLN A 37 3.16 15.57 -15.65
C GLN A 37 2.45 16.09 -14.42
N LEU A 38 3.06 15.93 -13.26
CA LEU A 38 2.51 16.29 -11.96
C LEU A 38 2.99 17.70 -11.54
N SER A 39 2.18 18.39 -10.75
CA SER A 39 2.59 19.68 -10.13
C SER A 39 3.60 19.50 -8.99
N SER A 40 3.67 18.30 -8.39
CA SER A 40 4.58 17.95 -7.31
C SER A 40 5.29 16.64 -7.58
N ASN A 41 6.45 16.43 -6.95
CA ASN A 41 7.12 15.14 -7.02
C ASN A 41 6.45 14.15 -6.04
N VAL A 42 6.10 12.96 -6.51
CA VAL A 42 5.47 11.90 -5.75
C VAL A 42 6.35 10.65 -5.86
N PRO A 43 6.62 9.94 -4.77
CA PRO A 43 7.41 8.69 -4.81
C PRO A 43 6.84 7.69 -5.82
N ALA A 44 7.73 7.02 -6.54
CA ALA A 44 7.32 6.00 -7.51
C ALA A 44 6.57 4.84 -6.84
N GLY A 45 5.57 4.29 -7.55
CA GLY A 45 4.78 3.16 -7.09
C GLY A 45 3.55 3.52 -6.26
N MET A 46 3.37 4.77 -5.85
CA MET A 46 2.13 5.18 -5.17
C MET A 46 0.96 5.21 -6.15
N SER A 47 -0.13 4.51 -5.80
CA SER A 47 -1.39 4.59 -6.53
C SER A 47 -2.22 5.80 -6.09
N GLY A 48 -3.12 6.29 -6.95
CA GLY A 48 -3.97 7.43 -6.66
C GLY A 48 -5.19 7.51 -7.56
N ILE A 49 -5.99 8.54 -7.34
CA ILE A 49 -7.18 8.88 -8.12
C ILE A 49 -7.05 10.26 -8.71
N ILE A 50 -7.61 10.43 -9.91
CA ILE A 50 -7.73 11.73 -10.59
C ILE A 50 -9.19 12.14 -10.53
N MET A 51 -9.43 13.37 -10.07
CA MET A 51 -10.76 13.97 -9.95
C MET A 51 -10.88 15.16 -10.89
N HIS A 52 -11.94 15.17 -11.69
CA HIS A 52 -12.30 16.28 -12.55
C HIS A 52 -13.42 17.11 -11.93
N GLU A 53 -13.28 18.43 -11.95
CA GLU A 53 -14.27 19.40 -11.47
C GLU A 53 -15.13 19.87 -12.64
N TYR A 54 -16.44 19.61 -12.57
CA TYR A 54 -17.41 20.00 -13.59
C TYR A 54 -18.03 21.39 -13.36
N GLY A 55 -17.61 22.07 -12.30
CA GLY A 55 -18.22 23.32 -11.84
C GLY A 55 -19.41 23.11 -10.90
N ASN A 56 -19.93 24.19 -10.33
CA ASN A 56 -21.07 24.18 -9.39
C ASN A 56 -20.91 23.20 -8.21
N GLY A 57 -19.66 22.91 -7.78
CA GLY A 57 -19.38 21.96 -6.70
C GLY A 57 -19.50 20.48 -7.09
N LEU A 58 -19.67 20.18 -8.37
CA LEU A 58 -19.71 18.81 -8.87
C LEU A 58 -18.31 18.34 -9.24
N SER A 59 -17.89 17.20 -8.70
CA SER A 59 -16.64 16.54 -9.06
C SER A 59 -16.84 15.03 -9.17
N ALA A 60 -16.00 14.37 -9.96
CA ALA A 60 -16.01 12.92 -10.05
C ALA A 60 -14.61 12.35 -10.22
N ILE A 61 -14.42 11.13 -9.72
CA ILE A 61 -13.24 10.32 -10.00
C ILE A 61 -13.36 9.83 -11.43
N THR A 62 -12.43 10.26 -12.30
CA THR A 62 -12.43 9.90 -13.71
C THR A 62 -11.43 8.80 -14.04
N HIS A 63 -10.27 8.83 -13.36
CA HIS A 63 -9.16 7.92 -13.65
C HIS A 63 -8.47 7.45 -12.36
N THR A 64 -7.78 6.33 -12.47
CA THR A 64 -6.76 5.90 -11.53
C THR A 64 -5.38 6.25 -12.09
N THR A 65 -4.39 6.39 -11.20
CA THR A 65 -3.04 6.78 -11.58
C THR A 65 -2.00 6.07 -10.72
N ILE A 66 -0.82 5.82 -11.27
CA ILE A 66 0.33 5.28 -10.54
C ILE A 66 1.51 6.20 -10.78
N SER A 67 2.12 6.68 -9.71
CA SER A 67 3.32 7.50 -9.80
C SER A 67 4.49 6.71 -10.36
N LEU A 68 5.16 7.28 -11.35
CA LEU A 68 6.40 6.76 -11.94
C LEU A 68 7.64 7.42 -11.30
N GLY A 69 7.44 8.35 -10.36
CA GLY A 69 8.50 9.20 -9.83
C GLY A 69 8.83 10.35 -10.78
N ASN A 70 9.74 11.22 -10.34
CA ASN A 70 10.24 12.35 -11.14
C ASN A 70 9.12 13.24 -11.71
N GLY A 71 8.06 13.46 -10.96
CA GLY A 71 6.93 14.28 -11.37
C GLY A 71 6.09 13.70 -12.51
N LYS A 72 6.12 12.38 -12.73
CA LYS A 72 5.34 11.69 -13.78
C LYS A 72 4.44 10.63 -13.17
N ALA A 73 3.29 10.35 -13.84
CA ALA A 73 2.43 9.23 -13.48
C ALA A 73 1.74 8.66 -14.72
N SER A 74 1.41 7.36 -14.67
CA SER A 74 0.55 6.70 -15.66
C SER A 74 -0.91 6.95 -15.35
N VAL A 75 -1.77 6.83 -16.36
CA VAL A 75 -3.21 7.04 -16.23
C VAL A 75 -3.95 5.84 -16.78
N GLU A 76 -4.95 5.37 -16.04
CA GLU A 76 -5.89 4.33 -16.45
C GLU A 76 -7.32 4.77 -16.15
N PRO A 77 -8.31 4.42 -16.98
CA PRO A 77 -9.72 4.70 -16.67
C PRO A 77 -10.12 4.13 -15.32
N HIS A 78 -10.95 4.86 -14.58
CA HIS A 78 -11.52 4.35 -13.33
C HIS A 78 -12.63 3.34 -13.62
N THR A 79 -12.40 2.08 -13.22
CA THR A 79 -13.30 0.96 -13.55
C THR A 79 -14.04 0.39 -12.34
N ALA A 80 -14.04 1.09 -11.19
CA ALA A 80 -14.62 0.57 -9.95
C ALA A 80 -16.13 0.36 -10.03
N ILE A 81 -16.83 1.07 -10.94
CA ILE A 81 -18.28 0.96 -11.14
C ILE A 81 -18.52 0.75 -12.65
N LEU A 82 -18.27 -0.48 -13.12
CA LEU A 82 -18.65 -0.88 -14.48
C LEU A 82 -19.98 -1.64 -14.42
N HIS A 83 -21.04 -0.99 -14.85
CA HIS A 83 -22.33 -1.64 -15.02
C HIS A 83 -22.84 -1.39 -16.45
N LYS A 84 -23.25 -2.46 -17.14
CA LYS A 84 -23.64 -2.39 -18.57
C LYS A 84 -24.76 -1.38 -18.87
N ASN A 85 -25.59 -1.09 -17.88
CA ASN A 85 -26.77 -0.22 -18.01
C ASN A 85 -26.61 1.16 -17.36
N ILE A 86 -25.42 1.49 -16.85
CA ILE A 86 -25.14 2.80 -16.25
C ILE A 86 -24.13 3.52 -17.14
N PRO A 87 -24.38 4.79 -17.52
CA PRO A 87 -23.41 5.59 -18.27
C PRO A 87 -22.08 5.67 -17.51
N SER A 88 -20.97 5.38 -18.18
CA SER A 88 -19.64 5.58 -17.64
C SER A 88 -19.15 7.00 -17.93
N ILE A 89 -18.32 7.53 -17.03
CA ILE A 89 -17.71 8.84 -17.20
C ILE A 89 -16.67 8.73 -18.33
N GLN A 90 -16.84 9.56 -19.38
CA GLN A 90 -15.96 9.61 -20.56
C GLN A 90 -15.00 10.81 -20.55
N THR A 91 -14.91 11.53 -19.42
CA THR A 91 -14.08 12.73 -19.31
C THR A 91 -12.61 12.37 -19.41
N MET A 92 -11.90 13.01 -20.32
CA MET A 92 -10.45 12.84 -20.45
C MET A 92 -9.70 13.63 -19.36
N VAL A 93 -8.53 13.15 -18.97
CA VAL A 93 -7.65 13.85 -18.03
C VAL A 93 -7.17 15.16 -18.65
N SER A 94 -7.33 16.23 -17.92
CA SER A 94 -6.99 17.60 -18.34
C SER A 94 -6.04 18.30 -17.38
N ALA A 95 -5.32 19.28 -17.89
CA ALA A 95 -4.53 20.14 -17.03
C ALA A 95 -5.42 20.83 -15.98
N GLY A 96 -4.98 20.85 -14.73
CA GLY A 96 -5.75 21.35 -13.59
C GLY A 96 -6.51 20.29 -12.82
N ASP A 97 -6.70 19.09 -13.35
CA ASP A 97 -7.36 18.00 -12.60
C ASP A 97 -6.62 17.71 -11.30
N ASN A 98 -7.40 17.52 -10.24
CA ASN A 98 -6.89 17.22 -8.92
C ASN A 98 -6.48 15.74 -8.80
N ILE A 99 -5.38 15.48 -8.12
CA ILE A 99 -4.89 14.13 -7.88
C ILE A 99 -4.69 13.92 -6.38
N VAL A 100 -5.13 12.75 -5.89
CA VAL A 100 -4.82 12.29 -4.53
C VAL A 100 -4.14 10.93 -4.64
N PHE A 101 -2.82 10.91 -4.42
CA PHE A 101 -2.07 9.66 -4.26
C PHE A 101 -2.26 9.12 -2.84
N GLY A 102 -2.35 7.80 -2.70
CA GLY A 102 -2.55 7.16 -1.40
C GLY A 102 -3.91 7.49 -0.77
N ASN A 103 -4.96 7.69 -1.56
CA ASN A 103 -6.30 8.00 -1.07
C ASN A 103 -6.88 6.94 -0.11
N PHE A 104 -6.48 5.67 -0.26
CA PHE A 104 -6.87 4.57 0.64
C PHE A 104 -5.80 4.18 1.67
N TYR A 105 -4.68 4.87 1.78
CA TYR A 105 -3.60 4.55 2.73
C TYR A 105 -3.99 4.57 4.23
N PRO A 106 -5.08 5.23 4.66
CA PRO A 106 -5.60 5.01 6.01
C PRO A 106 -6.03 3.57 6.29
N ASN A 107 -6.48 2.81 5.28
CA ASN A 107 -6.94 1.44 5.38
C ASN A 107 -5.78 0.46 5.09
N VAL A 108 -5.44 -0.35 6.07
CA VAL A 108 -4.22 -1.18 6.03
C VAL A 108 -4.54 -2.63 6.36
N LEU A 109 -4.07 -3.55 5.51
CA LEU A 109 -3.98 -4.97 5.81
C LEU A 109 -2.60 -5.27 6.38
N LEU A 110 -2.53 -5.91 7.54
CA LEU A 110 -1.28 -6.35 8.13
C LEU A 110 -1.16 -7.87 8.06
N ILE A 111 -0.13 -8.35 7.39
CA ILE A 111 0.27 -9.74 7.33
C ILE A 111 1.46 -9.93 8.28
N ALA A 112 1.26 -10.71 9.32
CA ALA A 112 2.22 -10.94 10.39
C ALA A 112 2.43 -12.44 10.65
N PRO A 113 3.61 -12.86 11.13
CA PRO A 113 3.89 -14.26 11.42
C PRO A 113 3.12 -14.79 12.64
N ASN A 114 2.78 -13.92 13.59
CA ASN A 114 2.11 -14.32 14.84
C ASN A 114 1.38 -13.13 15.47
N GLN A 115 0.59 -13.41 16.50
CA GLN A 115 -0.19 -12.42 17.24
C GLN A 115 0.67 -11.33 17.89
N VAL A 116 1.86 -11.67 18.37
CA VAL A 116 2.75 -10.73 19.04
C VAL A 116 3.20 -9.64 18.06
N ALA A 117 3.71 -10.04 16.90
CA ALA A 117 4.10 -9.13 15.84
C ALA A 117 2.91 -8.29 15.33
N TYR A 118 1.73 -8.91 15.19
CA TYR A 118 0.51 -8.20 14.81
C TYR A 118 0.18 -7.08 15.82
N LYS A 119 0.11 -7.40 17.10
CA LYS A 119 -0.17 -6.41 18.17
C LYS A 119 0.88 -5.30 18.23
N GLN A 120 2.16 -5.65 18.11
CA GLN A 120 3.27 -4.68 18.12
C GLN A 120 3.09 -3.61 17.04
N ILE A 121 2.75 -4.01 15.81
CA ILE A 121 2.58 -3.09 14.69
C ILE A 121 1.29 -2.26 14.83
N THR A 122 0.17 -2.90 15.16
CA THR A 122 -1.12 -2.21 15.26
C THR A 122 -1.18 -1.21 16.40
N GLN A 123 -0.41 -1.42 17.46
CA GLN A 123 -0.25 -0.45 18.57
C GLN A 123 0.71 0.70 18.22
N LYS A 124 1.72 0.45 17.35
CA LYS A 124 2.70 1.45 16.96
C LYS A 124 2.11 2.50 16.00
N PHE A 125 1.24 2.09 15.07
CA PHE A 125 0.72 2.97 14.02
C PHE A 125 -0.79 3.15 14.13
N GLN A 126 -1.25 4.40 14.08
CA GLN A 126 -2.68 4.71 14.01
C GLN A 126 -3.18 4.58 12.57
N ARG A 127 -3.93 3.51 12.28
CA ARG A 127 -4.53 3.21 10.98
C ARG A 127 -5.88 2.49 11.16
N THR A 128 -6.67 2.44 10.11
CA THR A 128 -7.83 1.54 10.04
C THR A 128 -7.33 0.15 9.65
N TRP A 129 -7.22 -0.72 10.64
CA TRP A 129 -6.68 -2.06 10.44
C TRP A 129 -7.76 -3.03 9.95
N ILE A 130 -7.57 -3.55 8.73
CA ILE A 130 -8.34 -4.68 8.25
C ILE A 130 -7.69 -5.95 8.79
N HIS A 131 -8.47 -6.73 9.57
CA HIS A 131 -7.93 -7.94 10.19
C HIS A 131 -7.59 -9.00 9.12
N PRO A 132 -6.48 -9.72 9.24
CA PRO A 132 -6.06 -10.73 8.27
C PRO A 132 -7.06 -11.89 8.13
N ASP A 133 -7.96 -12.10 9.09
CA ASP A 133 -9.08 -13.05 8.96
C ASP A 133 -9.96 -12.75 7.75
N ALA A 134 -10.24 -11.47 7.47
CA ALA A 134 -11.05 -11.08 6.31
C ALA A 134 -10.36 -11.47 5.00
N PHE A 135 -9.05 -11.29 4.94
CA PHE A 135 -8.25 -11.71 3.79
C PHE A 135 -8.19 -13.23 3.66
N ALA A 136 -8.02 -13.96 4.78
CA ALA A 136 -8.02 -15.42 4.77
C ALA A 136 -9.35 -16.00 4.27
N LEU A 137 -10.49 -15.44 4.70
CA LEU A 137 -11.81 -15.85 4.25
C LEU A 137 -12.03 -15.58 2.76
N ASP A 138 -11.68 -14.37 2.28
CA ASP A 138 -11.81 -14.02 0.86
C ASP A 138 -10.95 -14.94 -0.01
N PHE A 139 -9.71 -15.20 0.41
CA PHE A 139 -8.80 -16.10 -0.28
C PHE A 139 -9.35 -17.54 -0.36
N MET A 140 -9.94 -18.05 0.72
CA MET A 140 -10.58 -19.37 0.73
C MET A 140 -11.78 -19.44 -0.22
N GLN A 141 -12.54 -18.36 -0.35
CA GLN A 141 -13.71 -18.29 -1.23
C GLN A 141 -13.34 -18.25 -2.73
N THR A 142 -12.18 -17.72 -3.07
CA THR A 142 -11.72 -17.65 -4.47
C THR A 142 -11.20 -19.00 -4.99
N GLY A 143 -10.94 -19.97 -4.10
CA GLY A 143 -10.35 -21.26 -4.46
C GLY A 143 -8.90 -21.19 -4.92
N GLU A 144 -8.24 -20.06 -4.69
CA GLU A 144 -6.82 -19.89 -5.02
C GLU A 144 -5.94 -20.66 -4.02
N THR A 145 -4.89 -21.29 -4.51
CA THR A 145 -3.96 -22.11 -3.71
C THR A 145 -2.65 -21.40 -3.39
N GLN A 146 -2.37 -20.27 -4.04
CA GLN A 146 -1.14 -19.51 -3.87
C GLN A 146 -1.42 -18.02 -3.71
N LEU A 147 -0.79 -17.42 -2.69
CA LEU A 147 -0.83 -15.99 -2.51
C LEU A 147 0.09 -15.30 -3.54
N SER A 148 -0.44 -14.29 -4.22
CA SER A 148 0.27 -13.49 -5.21
C SER A 148 -0.01 -11.99 -5.01
N MET A 149 0.70 -11.13 -5.75
CA MET A 149 0.38 -9.70 -5.77
C MET A 149 -0.98 -9.43 -6.42
N GLU A 150 -1.44 -10.30 -7.31
CA GLU A 150 -2.76 -10.25 -7.93
C GLU A 150 -3.87 -10.50 -6.91
N THR A 151 -3.73 -11.52 -6.05
CA THR A 151 -4.70 -11.82 -4.99
C THR A 151 -4.77 -10.69 -3.97
N LEU A 152 -3.62 -10.12 -3.59
CA LEU A 152 -3.56 -8.94 -2.73
C LEU A 152 -4.25 -7.74 -3.37
N GLN A 153 -4.01 -7.49 -4.67
CA GLN A 153 -4.65 -6.41 -5.41
C GLN A 153 -6.17 -6.58 -5.49
N HIS A 154 -6.64 -7.80 -5.79
CA HIS A 154 -8.07 -8.11 -5.88
C HIS A 154 -8.77 -7.82 -4.54
N PHE A 155 -8.23 -8.37 -3.46
CA PHE A 155 -8.75 -8.13 -2.11
C PHE A 155 -8.71 -6.65 -1.73
N ALA A 156 -7.62 -5.95 -2.05
CA ALA A 156 -7.45 -4.54 -1.74
C ALA A 156 -8.47 -3.66 -2.48
N LYS A 157 -8.73 -3.91 -3.76
CA LYS A 157 -9.75 -3.18 -4.53
C LYS A 157 -11.15 -3.39 -3.93
N LYS A 158 -11.49 -4.62 -3.57
CA LYS A 158 -12.80 -4.97 -2.99
C LYS A 158 -13.03 -4.31 -1.62
N ASN A 159 -11.98 -4.18 -0.81
CA ASN A 159 -12.05 -3.71 0.57
C ASN A 159 -11.45 -2.31 0.78
N GLN A 160 -11.15 -1.58 -0.29
CA GLN A 160 -10.58 -0.21 -0.25
C GLN A 160 -9.29 -0.12 0.58
N ILE A 161 -8.43 -1.13 0.47
CA ILE A 161 -7.15 -1.18 1.17
C ILE A 161 -6.10 -0.47 0.32
N GLY A 162 -5.45 0.53 0.91
CA GLY A 162 -4.38 1.28 0.24
C GLY A 162 -2.99 0.77 0.53
N LEU A 163 -2.78 0.12 1.68
CA LEU A 163 -1.49 -0.44 2.06
C LEU A 163 -1.63 -1.88 2.53
N VAL A 164 -0.69 -2.72 2.09
CA VAL A 164 -0.45 -4.04 2.68
C VAL A 164 0.92 -3.99 3.36
N LEU A 165 0.93 -4.25 4.65
CA LEU A 165 2.14 -4.37 5.44
C LEU A 165 2.48 -5.83 5.63
N VAL A 166 3.72 -6.22 5.32
CA VAL A 166 4.20 -7.59 5.49
C VAL A 166 5.37 -7.58 6.45
N VAL A 167 5.20 -8.24 7.59
CA VAL A 167 6.27 -8.41 8.58
C VAL A 167 7.22 -9.50 8.09
N THR A 168 8.50 -9.19 7.96
CA THR A 168 9.58 -10.16 7.72
C THR A 168 10.46 -10.29 8.96
N SER A 169 11.53 -11.06 8.92
CA SER A 169 12.40 -11.28 10.09
C SER A 169 13.00 -10.00 10.67
N ASN A 170 13.32 -9.01 9.83
CA ASN A 170 14.02 -7.79 10.23
C ASN A 170 13.44 -6.51 9.63
N LYS A 171 12.36 -6.60 8.87
CA LYS A 171 11.74 -5.46 8.17
C LYS A 171 10.23 -5.59 8.16
N LEU A 172 9.57 -4.45 8.14
CA LEU A 172 8.18 -4.28 7.74
C LEU A 172 8.19 -3.78 6.30
N LEU A 173 7.76 -4.60 5.36
CA LEU A 173 7.59 -4.19 3.96
C LEU A 173 6.30 -3.41 3.82
N ILE A 174 6.32 -2.36 3.01
CA ILE A 174 5.19 -1.49 2.73
C ILE A 174 4.87 -1.63 1.25
N ILE A 175 3.72 -2.21 0.95
CA ILE A 175 3.26 -2.52 -0.39
C ILE A 175 2.04 -1.65 -0.70
N ASP A 176 2.05 -1.01 -1.86
CA ASP A 176 0.83 -0.49 -2.46
C ASP A 176 0.23 -1.61 -3.34
N PRO A 177 -0.87 -2.24 -2.90
CA PRO A 177 -1.43 -3.40 -3.59
C PRO A 177 -2.07 -3.02 -4.93
N ILE A 178 -2.51 -1.77 -5.10
CA ILE A 178 -3.14 -1.32 -6.35
C ILE A 178 -2.10 -1.22 -7.47
N SER A 179 -0.94 -0.65 -7.17
CA SER A 179 0.19 -0.60 -8.12
C SER A 179 0.99 -1.90 -8.18
N LYS A 180 0.79 -2.82 -7.24
CA LYS A 180 1.58 -4.05 -7.04
C LYS A 180 3.07 -3.76 -6.81
N LYS A 181 3.39 -2.67 -6.10
CA LYS A 181 4.78 -2.24 -5.85
C LYS A 181 5.09 -2.20 -4.36
N VAL A 182 6.31 -2.61 -4.03
CA VAL A 182 6.90 -2.29 -2.72
C VAL A 182 7.32 -0.83 -2.78
N ILE A 183 6.68 0.02 -1.98
CA ILE A 183 6.91 1.46 -1.96
C ILE A 183 7.80 1.91 -0.81
N GLY A 184 8.14 0.99 0.10
CA GLY A 184 9.03 1.27 1.22
C GLY A 184 9.25 0.07 2.11
N SER A 185 10.13 0.25 3.07
CA SER A 185 10.32 -0.69 4.18
C SER A 185 10.87 0.05 5.39
N THR A 186 10.57 -0.47 6.59
CA THR A 186 11.13 0.03 7.85
C THR A 186 11.71 -1.11 8.66
N GLY A 187 12.76 -0.84 9.45
CA GLY A 187 13.37 -1.83 10.31
C GLY A 187 12.40 -2.32 11.38
N LEU A 188 12.31 -3.62 11.55
CA LEU A 188 11.50 -4.25 12.59
C LEU A 188 12.18 -5.53 13.04
N LYS A 189 12.44 -5.64 14.35
CA LYS A 189 12.91 -6.91 14.92
C LYS A 189 11.72 -7.73 15.38
N THR A 190 11.51 -8.88 14.75
CA THR A 190 10.50 -9.86 15.15
C THR A 190 11.16 -11.22 15.33
N ASN A 191 10.53 -12.09 16.10
CA ASN A 191 10.92 -13.50 16.18
C ASN A 191 10.04 -14.33 15.24
N PRO A 192 10.53 -14.73 14.06
CA PRO A 192 9.75 -15.52 13.10
C PRO A 192 9.62 -17.00 13.49
N ASN A 193 10.35 -17.47 14.51
CA ASN A 193 10.39 -18.89 14.89
C ASN A 193 9.05 -19.43 15.41
N THR A 194 8.08 -18.57 15.67
CA THR A 194 6.72 -18.94 16.10
C THR A 194 5.69 -18.58 15.04
N ALA A 195 6.08 -18.61 13.76
CA ALA A 195 5.19 -18.21 12.68
C ALA A 195 4.02 -19.22 12.51
N ILE A 196 2.83 -18.66 12.35
CA ILE A 196 1.63 -19.40 11.95
C ILE A 196 1.58 -19.39 10.42
N SER A 197 1.41 -20.56 9.83
CA SER A 197 1.33 -20.69 8.38
C SER A 197 -0.13 -20.49 7.91
N PRO A 198 -0.36 -19.75 6.81
CA PRO A 198 0.59 -18.96 6.04
C PRO A 198 0.90 -17.61 6.70
N PHE A 199 0.02 -17.11 7.58
CA PHE A 199 0.14 -15.89 8.37
C PHE A 199 -0.77 -15.96 9.59
N TYR A 200 -0.59 -15.04 10.53
CA TYR A 200 -1.45 -14.94 11.70
C TYR A 200 -2.91 -14.66 11.30
N ALA A 201 -3.79 -15.58 11.67
CA ALA A 201 -5.24 -15.45 11.64
C ALA A 201 -5.82 -16.09 12.91
N ARG A 202 -7.05 -15.73 13.30
CA ARG A 202 -7.75 -16.29 14.48
C ARG A 202 -8.47 -17.59 14.20
N PHE A 203 -8.50 -18.02 12.93
CA PHE A 203 -9.05 -19.31 12.55
C PHE A 203 -8.11 -20.43 12.96
N GLU A 204 -8.68 -21.59 13.32
CA GLU A 204 -7.89 -22.78 13.56
C GLU A 204 -7.15 -23.21 12.29
N GLN A 205 -5.89 -23.62 12.46
CA GLN A 205 -4.99 -23.99 11.35
C GLN A 205 -5.56 -25.06 10.41
N ALA A 206 -6.44 -25.93 10.90
CA ALA A 206 -7.09 -26.97 10.09
C ALA A 206 -7.87 -26.40 8.88
N ASN A 207 -8.37 -25.17 8.97
CA ASN A 207 -9.14 -24.52 7.92
C ASN A 207 -8.27 -23.72 6.94
N LEU A 208 -7.00 -23.50 7.26
CA LEU A 208 -6.03 -22.79 6.39
C LEU A 208 -5.15 -23.77 5.60
N SER A 209 -5.37 -25.08 5.71
CA SER A 209 -4.61 -26.13 5.00
C SER A 209 -4.74 -26.08 3.48
N PHE A 210 -5.67 -25.27 2.93
CA PHE A 210 -5.75 -24.95 1.50
C PHE A 210 -4.51 -24.22 0.97
N PHE A 211 -3.84 -23.47 1.83
CA PHE A 211 -2.52 -23.00 1.50
C PHE A 211 -1.56 -24.19 1.54
N SER A 212 -1.15 -24.71 0.41
CA SER A 212 -0.18 -25.82 0.29
C SER A 212 1.22 -25.46 0.82
N THR A 213 1.27 -24.94 2.04
CA THR A 213 2.42 -24.25 2.63
C THR A 213 3.00 -24.99 3.81
N SER A 214 2.66 -26.28 3.98
CA SER A 214 3.16 -27.10 5.09
C SER A 214 4.69 -27.09 5.24
N ASP A 215 5.43 -26.71 4.18
CA ASP A 215 6.89 -26.73 4.16
C ASP A 215 7.55 -25.37 3.85
N ARG A 216 6.78 -24.26 3.80
CA ARG A 216 7.34 -22.97 3.45
C ARG A 216 7.56 -22.09 4.68
N ASN A 217 8.81 -21.71 4.90
CA ASN A 217 9.16 -20.71 5.90
C ASN A 217 8.45 -19.38 5.58
N TYR A 218 7.79 -18.78 6.55
CA TYR A 218 7.00 -17.55 6.42
C TYR A 218 7.75 -16.42 5.69
N THR A 219 8.94 -16.07 6.13
CA THR A 219 9.72 -14.93 5.59
C THR A 219 10.11 -15.11 4.13
N PRO A 220 10.74 -16.23 3.69
CA PRO A 220 11.06 -16.44 2.28
C PRO A 220 9.81 -16.47 1.39
N TYR A 221 8.70 -17.02 1.89
CA TYR A 221 7.44 -17.05 1.15
C TYR A 221 6.93 -15.65 0.83
N PHE A 222 6.81 -14.77 1.84
CA PHE A 222 6.33 -13.41 1.61
C PHE A 222 7.32 -12.51 0.89
N GLN A 223 8.63 -12.76 1.01
CA GLN A 223 9.62 -12.10 0.16
C GLN A 223 9.44 -12.47 -1.31
N SER A 224 9.14 -13.74 -1.61
CA SER A 224 8.85 -14.18 -2.98
C SER A 224 7.56 -13.55 -3.52
N VAL A 225 6.49 -13.50 -2.71
CA VAL A 225 5.22 -12.83 -3.09
C VAL A 225 5.44 -11.35 -3.41
N ALA A 226 6.28 -10.67 -2.63
CA ALA A 226 6.62 -9.27 -2.85
C ALA A 226 7.59 -9.04 -4.02
N GLY A 227 8.04 -10.09 -4.71
CA GLY A 227 9.02 -10.01 -5.80
C GLY A 227 10.44 -9.67 -5.34
N LEU A 228 10.73 -9.87 -4.06
CA LEU A 228 12.05 -9.68 -3.47
C LEU A 228 12.76 -11.04 -3.48
N LYS A 229 13.67 -11.26 -4.43
CA LYS A 229 14.55 -12.42 -4.48
C LYS A 229 15.85 -12.16 -3.75
#